data_d6863eaf5cbe3286f9cee788b46c634c
#
_entry.id   d6863eaf5cbe3286f9cee788b46c634c
#
_cell.length_a   1.000
_cell.length_b   1.000
_cell.length_c   1.000
_cell.angle_alpha   90.00
_cell.angle_beta   90.00
_cell.angle_gamma   90.00
#
_symmetry.space_group_name_H-M   'P 1'
#
loop_
_entity.id
_entity.type
_entity.pdbx_description
1 polymer ?
#
loop_
_entity_poly.entity_id
_entity_poly.type
_entity_poly.pdbx_seq_one_letter_code
_entity_poly.pdbx_strand_id
1 'polypeptide(L)'
;EMCIRDSDDIRLLRQAEIDLSTDIPSPPPVLYQGDKVMISKGDFSVVVGAAKSRKTFCISAMVGAYLCADEYMNMSSPNDAGNVLWIDTEQSIYHAAKVAKRVCRIAGLPTDQKTERFRMLCFREYEPDRRRELTDKAIRLYQPSLVVVDGAADLILDVNDSSESAKLATMFMDITKELDNHIVTVLHTNPGGDKPRGHLGTNFLNKAQALFIVRADGDISTVSVERCRDIAVDDFAFAVNNEGLPVLASIPDKSDKLDNLNAIFCKYTQPIRSTDLRDAIMVDEGIKKSMANRRIREAKEIGVLIENNVGLLYYKGKEVNNESDQLPF
;
A
#
# COMPACT_ATOMS: atom_id res chain seq x y z
N GLU A 1 47.17 15.96 8.50
CA GLU A 1 45.68 15.80 8.57
C GLU A 1 45.05 15.56 7.19
N MET A 2 45.54 16.15 6.10
CA MET A 2 45.06 15.95 4.71
C MET A 2 45.27 14.50 4.22
N CYS A 3 46.44 13.89 4.50
CA CYS A 3 46.77 12.52 4.05
C CYS A 3 45.88 11.40 4.65
N ILE A 4 45.36 11.56 5.86
CA ILE A 4 44.55 10.53 6.54
C ILE A 4 43.11 10.54 6.00
N ARG A 5 42.53 11.73 5.77
CA ARG A 5 41.19 11.86 5.16
C ARG A 5 41.18 11.30 3.72
N ASP A 6 42.20 11.62 2.92
CA ASP A 6 42.33 11.09 1.56
C ASP A 6 42.39 9.56 1.52
N SER A 7 43.05 8.90 2.53
CA SER A 7 43.14 7.46 2.58
C SER A 7 41.81 6.80 2.98
N ASP A 8 41.04 7.40 3.87
CA ASP A 8 39.73 6.90 4.27
C ASP A 8 38.70 7.10 3.15
N ASP A 9 38.70 8.24 2.49
CA ASP A 9 37.83 8.48 1.33
C ASP A 9 38.15 7.52 0.16
N ILE A 10 39.42 7.28 -0.12
CA ILE A 10 39.85 6.31 -1.16
C ILE A 10 39.38 4.89 -0.78
N ARG A 11 39.46 4.52 0.49
CA ARG A 11 38.96 3.22 0.98
C ARG A 11 37.45 3.11 0.78
N LEU A 12 36.69 4.14 1.16
CA LEU A 12 35.23 4.20 0.98
C LEU A 12 34.82 4.13 -0.49
N LEU A 13 35.54 4.85 -1.37
CA LEU A 13 35.30 4.82 -2.80
C LEU A 13 35.53 3.42 -3.39
N ARG A 14 36.63 2.75 -2.99
CA ARG A 14 36.90 1.37 -3.42
C ARG A 14 35.85 0.37 -2.91
N GLN A 15 35.33 0.57 -1.71
CA GLN A 15 34.24 -0.27 -1.16
C GLN A 15 32.90 -0.01 -1.84
N ALA A 16 32.69 1.18 -2.40
CA ALA A 16 31.49 1.55 -3.12
C ALA A 16 31.52 1.15 -4.60
N GLU A 17 32.71 0.79 -5.13
CA GLU A 17 32.87 0.36 -6.52
C GLU A 17 32.25 -1.03 -6.73
N ILE A 18 31.40 -1.14 -7.76
CA ILE A 18 30.78 -2.43 -8.12
C ILE A 18 31.78 -3.20 -9.02
N ASP A 19 32.26 -4.31 -8.51
CA ASP A 19 33.10 -5.23 -9.27
C ASP A 19 32.23 -6.22 -10.05
N LEU A 20 32.08 -5.97 -11.35
CA LEU A 20 31.34 -6.85 -12.26
C LEU A 20 31.96 -8.23 -12.48
N SER A 21 33.19 -8.46 -12.02
CA SER A 21 33.83 -9.78 -12.07
C SER A 21 33.37 -10.70 -10.94
N THR A 22 32.73 -10.16 -9.93
CA THR A 22 32.13 -10.91 -8.80
C THR A 22 30.66 -11.19 -9.04
N ASP A 23 30.21 -12.38 -8.66
CA ASP A 23 28.78 -12.68 -8.64
C ASP A 23 28.13 -11.93 -7.47
N ILE A 24 27.18 -11.01 -7.80
CA ILE A 24 26.44 -10.26 -6.82
C ILE A 24 25.10 -10.97 -6.64
N PRO A 25 24.88 -11.67 -5.50
CA PRO A 25 23.66 -12.41 -5.28
C PRO A 25 22.44 -11.47 -5.19
N SER A 26 21.29 -11.91 -5.70
CA SER A 26 20.04 -11.22 -5.50
C SER A 26 19.70 -11.15 -4.01
N PRO A 27 19.07 -10.06 -3.52
CA PRO A 27 18.63 -9.96 -2.13
C PRO A 27 17.71 -11.15 -1.76
N PRO A 28 17.89 -11.76 -0.57
CA PRO A 28 17.03 -12.86 -0.14
C PRO A 28 15.55 -12.45 -0.11
N PRO A 29 14.64 -13.24 -0.68
CA PRO A 29 13.22 -12.92 -0.66
C PRO A 29 12.66 -13.01 0.76
N VAL A 30 11.68 -12.16 1.07
CA VAL A 30 10.91 -12.16 2.32
C VAL A 30 9.51 -12.68 2.09
N LEU A 31 8.87 -12.26 1.02
CA LEU A 31 7.51 -12.69 0.67
C LEU A 31 7.40 -12.90 -0.84
N TYR A 32 6.73 -13.96 -1.21
CA TYR A 32 6.36 -14.27 -2.59
C TYR A 32 4.88 -14.02 -2.83
N GLN A 33 4.52 -13.76 -4.08
CA GLN A 33 3.18 -13.92 -4.61
C GLN A 33 3.24 -14.93 -5.76
N GLY A 34 2.72 -16.11 -5.54
CA GLY A 34 2.98 -17.25 -6.44
C GLY A 34 4.48 -17.52 -6.54
N ASP A 35 5.04 -17.42 -7.73
CA ASP A 35 6.47 -17.59 -8.05
C ASP A 35 7.27 -16.28 -8.08
N LYS A 36 6.62 -15.11 -7.90
CA LYS A 36 7.25 -13.80 -7.98
C LYS A 36 7.66 -13.30 -6.60
N VAL A 37 8.87 -12.71 -6.51
CA VAL A 37 9.31 -12.03 -5.28
C VAL A 37 8.54 -10.74 -5.10
N MET A 38 7.80 -10.63 -4.01
CA MET A 38 6.99 -9.47 -3.66
C MET A 38 7.79 -8.42 -2.90
N ILE A 39 8.57 -8.86 -1.92
CA ILE A 39 9.50 -8.05 -1.13
C ILE A 39 10.73 -8.88 -0.76
N SER A 40 11.89 -8.22 -0.63
CA SER A 40 13.18 -8.84 -0.31
C SER A 40 13.88 -8.11 0.83
N LYS A 41 14.85 -8.77 1.46
CA LYS A 41 15.70 -8.19 2.51
C LYS A 41 16.55 -7.02 2.01
N GLY A 42 17.02 -6.19 2.93
CA GLY A 42 17.89 -5.04 2.65
C GLY A 42 17.17 -3.81 2.12
N ASP A 43 15.82 -3.81 2.08
CA ASP A 43 15.03 -2.71 1.55
C ASP A 43 13.74 -2.48 2.37
N PHE A 44 12.95 -1.49 1.99
CA PHE A 44 11.65 -1.24 2.60
C PHE A 44 10.57 -1.03 1.53
N SER A 45 9.32 -1.28 1.91
CA SER A 45 8.14 -1.11 1.07
C SER A 45 7.10 -0.23 1.75
N VAL A 46 6.25 0.38 0.93
CA VAL A 46 5.23 1.32 1.41
C VAL A 46 3.84 0.82 1.01
N VAL A 47 2.94 0.75 1.98
CA VAL A 47 1.51 0.50 1.77
C VAL A 47 0.76 1.82 1.93
N VAL A 48 0.13 2.29 0.86
CA VAL A 48 -0.62 3.56 0.85
C VAL A 48 -2.10 3.34 0.61
N GLY A 49 -2.89 4.29 1.01
CA GLY A 49 -4.33 4.32 0.71
C GLY A 49 -5.07 5.32 1.59
N ALA A 50 -6.27 5.66 1.19
CA ALA A 50 -7.14 6.55 1.95
C ALA A 50 -7.43 6.01 3.37
N ALA A 51 -7.88 6.88 4.26
CA ALA A 51 -8.39 6.43 5.55
C ALA A 51 -9.51 5.39 5.35
N LYS A 52 -9.49 4.32 6.15
CA LYS A 52 -10.45 3.20 6.08
C LYS A 52 -10.40 2.37 4.79
N SER A 53 -9.32 2.43 3.99
CA SER A 53 -9.12 1.58 2.81
C SER A 53 -8.72 0.13 3.16
N ARG A 54 -8.66 -0.22 4.43
CA ARG A 54 -8.28 -1.55 4.97
C ARG A 54 -6.79 -1.89 4.79
N LYS A 55 -5.88 -0.90 4.79
CA LYS A 55 -4.42 -1.10 4.74
C LYS A 55 -3.91 -2.09 5.79
N THR A 56 -4.33 -1.92 7.05
CA THR A 56 -3.94 -2.81 8.16
C THR A 56 -4.43 -4.27 7.95
N PHE A 57 -5.53 -4.50 7.21
CA PHE A 57 -5.95 -5.85 6.81
C PHE A 57 -5.03 -6.43 5.75
N CYS A 58 -4.65 -5.63 4.74
CA CYS A 58 -3.69 -6.03 3.72
C CYS A 58 -2.36 -6.46 4.36
N ILE A 59 -1.81 -5.63 5.26
CA ILE A 59 -0.55 -5.95 5.96
C ILE A 59 -0.72 -7.15 6.89
N SER A 60 -1.90 -7.31 7.55
CA SER A 60 -2.17 -8.51 8.34
C SER A 60 -2.13 -9.79 7.50
N ALA A 61 -2.59 -9.74 6.23
CA ALA A 61 -2.47 -10.84 5.29
C ALA A 61 -1.01 -11.12 4.92
N MET A 62 -0.24 -10.08 4.57
CA MET A 62 1.19 -10.19 4.24
C MET A 62 1.99 -10.78 5.40
N VAL A 63 1.82 -10.25 6.60
CA VAL A 63 2.52 -10.74 7.81
C VAL A 63 2.06 -12.14 8.20
N GLY A 64 0.76 -12.40 8.09
CA GLY A 64 0.21 -13.74 8.35
C GLY A 64 0.76 -14.77 7.37
N ALA A 65 0.83 -14.45 6.08
CA ALA A 65 1.43 -15.29 5.04
C ALA A 65 2.94 -15.51 5.29
N TYR A 66 3.65 -14.47 5.75
CA TYR A 66 5.07 -14.60 6.11
C TYR A 66 5.30 -15.57 7.28
N LEU A 67 4.38 -15.63 8.24
CA LEU A 67 4.51 -16.42 9.45
C LEU A 67 3.88 -17.82 9.36
N CYS A 68 2.94 -18.05 8.43
CA CYS A 68 2.29 -19.34 8.28
C CYS A 68 3.22 -20.37 7.60
N ALA A 69 2.93 -21.66 7.81
CA ALA A 69 3.69 -22.74 7.20
C ALA A 69 3.32 -22.95 5.72
N ASP A 70 2.12 -22.53 5.36
CA ASP A 70 1.55 -22.70 4.02
C ASP A 70 1.32 -21.33 3.36
N GLU A 71 0.72 -21.36 2.19
CA GLU A 71 0.33 -20.16 1.46
C GLU A 71 -0.92 -19.52 2.07
N TYR A 72 -0.97 -18.17 2.12
CA TYR A 72 -2.16 -17.40 2.45
C TYR A 72 -2.41 -16.30 1.42
N MET A 73 -3.57 -16.29 0.81
CA MET A 73 -3.95 -15.32 -0.23
C MET A 73 -2.96 -15.27 -1.40
N ASN A 74 -2.50 -16.43 -1.87
CA ASN A 74 -1.47 -16.57 -2.92
C ASN A 74 -0.13 -15.91 -2.54
N MET A 75 0.11 -15.72 -1.24
CA MET A 75 1.37 -15.23 -0.69
C MET A 75 2.01 -16.31 0.18
N SER A 76 3.34 -16.46 0.06
CA SER A 76 4.12 -17.42 0.84
C SER A 76 5.47 -16.84 1.25
N SER A 77 6.07 -17.39 2.29
CA SER A 77 7.40 -17.05 2.75
C SER A 77 8.42 -18.13 2.38
N PRO A 78 9.74 -17.79 2.35
CA PRO A 78 10.77 -18.82 2.30
C PRO A 78 10.71 -19.73 3.56
N ASN A 79 11.25 -20.95 3.42
CA ASN A 79 11.20 -21.96 4.51
C ASN A 79 11.89 -21.55 5.81
N ASP A 80 12.80 -20.57 5.74
CA ASP A 80 13.58 -20.01 6.85
C ASP A 80 13.00 -18.68 7.36
N ALA A 81 11.70 -18.44 7.18
CA ALA A 81 11.04 -17.24 7.65
C ALA A 81 11.29 -17.00 9.16
N GLY A 82 11.86 -15.83 9.46
CA GLY A 82 12.22 -15.43 10.83
C GLY A 82 11.05 -14.87 11.63
N ASN A 83 11.36 -14.00 12.57
CA ASN A 83 10.39 -13.32 13.43
C ASN A 83 9.93 -11.99 12.82
N VAL A 84 8.77 -11.53 13.27
CA VAL A 84 8.16 -10.27 12.88
C VAL A 84 8.00 -9.33 14.07
N LEU A 85 8.34 -8.07 13.88
CA LEU A 85 8.05 -6.97 14.80
C LEU A 85 7.06 -6.00 14.14
N TRP A 86 5.90 -5.82 14.76
CA TRP A 86 4.90 -4.81 14.35
C TRP A 86 4.89 -3.66 15.36
N ILE A 87 5.11 -2.45 14.87
CA ILE A 87 5.05 -1.22 15.64
C ILE A 87 3.83 -0.44 15.17
N ASP A 88 2.86 -0.26 16.06
CA ASP A 88 1.63 0.49 15.82
C ASP A 88 1.73 1.84 16.53
N THR A 89 1.57 2.92 15.78
CA THR A 89 1.66 4.30 16.29
C THR A 89 0.31 5.00 16.37
N GLU A 90 -0.74 4.41 15.76
CA GLU A 90 -2.05 5.05 15.61
C GLU A 90 -3.11 4.50 16.56
N GLN A 91 -3.12 3.20 16.80
CA GLN A 91 -4.24 2.52 17.43
C GLN A 91 -4.10 2.43 18.95
N SER A 92 -5.24 2.33 19.64
CA SER A 92 -5.24 1.97 21.07
C SER A 92 -4.81 0.52 21.26
N ILE A 93 -4.28 0.18 22.44
CA ILE A 93 -3.87 -1.19 22.80
C ILE A 93 -4.95 -2.23 22.47
N TYR A 94 -6.22 -1.91 22.69
CA TYR A 94 -7.34 -2.81 22.39
C TYR A 94 -7.43 -3.12 20.88
N HIS A 95 -7.32 -2.12 20.02
CA HIS A 95 -7.40 -2.32 18.57
C HIS A 95 -6.11 -2.95 18.02
N ALA A 96 -4.96 -2.58 18.54
CA ALA A 96 -3.69 -3.22 18.23
C ALA A 96 -3.71 -4.73 18.59
N ALA A 97 -4.27 -5.08 19.75
CA ALA A 97 -4.45 -6.48 20.14
C ALA A 97 -5.38 -7.25 19.18
N LYS A 98 -6.42 -6.61 18.61
CA LYS A 98 -7.25 -7.25 17.58
C LYS A 98 -6.46 -7.52 16.29
N VAL A 99 -5.59 -6.59 15.88
CA VAL A 99 -4.69 -6.78 14.74
C VAL A 99 -3.72 -7.93 15.02
N ALA A 100 -3.10 -7.95 16.19
CA ALA A 100 -2.19 -9.02 16.60
C ALA A 100 -2.88 -10.40 16.57
N LYS A 101 -4.07 -10.51 17.14
CA LYS A 101 -4.86 -11.75 17.11
C LYS A 101 -5.24 -12.17 15.68
N ARG A 102 -5.51 -11.22 14.79
CA ARG A 102 -5.76 -11.51 13.37
C ARG A 102 -4.54 -12.12 12.71
N VAL A 103 -3.38 -11.51 12.87
CA VAL A 103 -2.11 -12.04 12.34
C VAL A 103 -1.84 -13.45 12.89
N CYS A 104 -1.96 -13.64 14.20
CA CYS A 104 -1.76 -14.95 14.81
C CYS A 104 -2.73 -16.01 14.26
N ARG A 105 -4.01 -15.67 14.04
CA ARG A 105 -4.98 -16.60 13.44
C ARG A 105 -4.61 -17.00 12.03
N ILE A 106 -4.18 -16.05 11.19
CA ILE A 106 -3.73 -16.34 9.83
C ILE A 106 -2.49 -17.23 9.85
N ALA A 107 -1.57 -16.95 10.75
CA ALA A 107 -0.29 -17.66 10.88
C ALA A 107 -0.38 -19.02 11.60
N GLY A 108 -1.54 -19.39 12.11
CA GLY A 108 -1.68 -20.60 12.95
C GLY A 108 -0.95 -20.50 14.30
N LEU A 109 -0.69 -19.27 14.78
CA LEU A 109 -0.03 -19.00 16.06
C LEU A 109 -1.05 -18.84 17.21
N PRO A 110 -0.65 -19.13 18.47
CA PRO A 110 -1.50 -18.88 19.63
C PRO A 110 -1.96 -17.42 19.72
N THR A 111 -3.22 -17.19 20.11
CA THR A 111 -3.83 -15.86 20.23
C THR A 111 -3.95 -15.35 21.66
N ASP A 112 -3.58 -16.19 22.63
CA ASP A 112 -3.78 -15.99 24.07
C ASP A 112 -2.46 -15.96 24.87
N GLN A 113 -1.33 -16.13 24.18
CA GLN A 113 0.00 -16.09 24.79
C GLN A 113 1.02 -15.36 23.91
N LYS A 114 2.14 -14.99 24.50
CA LYS A 114 3.27 -14.39 23.77
C LYS A 114 3.96 -15.43 22.89
N THR A 115 4.42 -15.01 21.74
CA THR A 115 5.22 -15.84 20.83
C THR A 115 6.51 -15.11 20.45
N GLU A 116 7.58 -15.87 20.25
CA GLU A 116 8.85 -15.33 19.75
C GLU A 116 8.77 -14.94 18.28
N ARG A 117 7.87 -15.59 17.51
CA ARG A 117 7.74 -15.37 16.07
C ARG A 117 7.04 -14.08 15.71
N PHE A 118 6.15 -13.55 16.56
CA PHE A 118 5.41 -12.31 16.32
C PHE A 118 5.33 -11.46 17.58
N ARG A 119 5.81 -10.23 17.47
CA ARG A 119 5.74 -9.21 18.53
C ARG A 119 5.03 -7.96 18.01
N MET A 120 4.12 -7.42 18.81
CA MET A 120 3.45 -6.15 18.53
C MET A 120 3.70 -5.16 19.64
N LEU A 121 4.17 -3.96 19.29
CA LEU A 121 4.41 -2.83 20.18
C LEU A 121 3.45 -1.70 19.83
N CYS A 122 2.87 -1.06 20.83
CA CYS A 122 1.96 0.06 20.68
C CYS A 122 2.61 1.34 21.18
N PHE A 123 2.91 2.27 20.28
CA PHE A 123 3.65 3.51 20.60
C PHE A 123 2.80 4.77 20.53
N ARG A 124 1.49 4.62 20.42
CA ARG A 124 0.55 5.74 20.29
C ARG A 124 0.71 6.84 21.36
N GLU A 125 1.06 6.45 22.58
CA GLU A 125 1.11 7.38 23.72
C GLU A 125 2.42 8.20 23.80
N TYR A 126 3.41 7.90 22.96
CA TYR A 126 4.69 8.61 22.96
C TYR A 126 4.67 9.77 21.93
N GLU A 127 5.50 10.77 22.14
CA GLU A 127 5.76 11.86 21.21
C GLU A 127 6.54 11.37 19.97
N PRO A 128 6.44 12.03 18.80
CA PRO A 128 7.03 11.56 17.54
C PRO A 128 8.52 11.21 17.64
N ASP A 129 9.35 12.07 18.21
CA ASP A 129 10.79 11.81 18.37
C ASP A 129 11.04 10.58 19.23
N ARG A 130 10.25 10.41 20.31
CA ARG A 130 10.36 9.23 21.18
C ARG A 130 9.90 7.97 20.48
N ARG A 131 8.82 8.04 19.66
CA ARG A 131 8.38 6.91 18.83
C ARG A 131 9.49 6.48 17.88
N ARG A 132 10.14 7.43 17.20
CA ARG A 132 11.25 7.17 16.28
C ARG A 132 12.41 6.50 16.98
N GLU A 133 12.86 7.04 18.13
CA GLU A 133 13.93 6.46 18.94
C GLU A 133 13.61 5.03 19.41
N LEU A 134 12.38 4.81 19.93
CA LEU A 134 11.94 3.50 20.40
C LEU A 134 11.80 2.50 19.25
N THR A 135 11.41 2.96 18.05
CA THR A 135 11.34 2.14 16.85
C THR A 135 12.72 1.60 16.49
N ASP A 136 13.74 2.46 16.39
CA ASP A 136 15.11 2.03 16.11
C ASP A 136 15.62 1.04 17.18
N LYS A 137 15.45 1.38 18.46
CA LYS A 137 15.87 0.52 19.58
C LYS A 137 15.16 -0.83 19.59
N ALA A 138 13.87 -0.87 19.29
CA ALA A 138 13.10 -2.12 19.25
C ALA A 138 13.55 -3.03 18.11
N ILE A 139 13.78 -2.46 16.92
CA ILE A 139 14.29 -3.23 15.78
C ILE A 139 15.67 -3.81 16.09
N ARG A 140 16.58 -3.02 16.66
CA ARG A 140 17.91 -3.50 17.04
C ARG A 140 17.89 -4.51 18.18
N LEU A 141 16.97 -4.37 19.14
CA LEU A 141 16.83 -5.30 20.27
C LEU A 141 16.29 -6.66 19.84
N TYR A 142 15.24 -6.67 19.01
CA TYR A 142 14.54 -7.90 18.64
C TYR A 142 15.06 -8.53 17.34
N GLN A 143 15.86 -7.81 16.54
CA GLN A 143 16.45 -8.24 15.28
C GLN A 143 15.45 -9.01 14.38
N PRO A 144 14.29 -8.42 14.07
CA PRO A 144 13.27 -9.08 13.27
C PRO A 144 13.71 -9.19 11.81
N SER A 145 13.29 -10.26 11.13
CA SER A 145 13.47 -10.42 9.69
C SER A 145 12.48 -9.58 8.88
N LEU A 146 11.29 -9.33 9.46
CA LEU A 146 10.27 -8.45 8.88
C LEU A 146 9.78 -7.47 9.94
N VAL A 147 9.79 -6.18 9.61
CA VAL A 147 9.28 -5.10 10.45
C VAL A 147 8.04 -4.50 9.80
N VAL A 148 7.02 -4.21 10.60
CA VAL A 148 5.89 -3.36 10.19
C VAL A 148 5.92 -2.09 11.03
N VAL A 149 5.87 -0.93 10.37
CA VAL A 149 5.66 0.38 10.99
C VAL A 149 4.32 0.92 10.50
N ASP A 150 3.27 0.69 11.29
CA ASP A 150 1.90 1.12 10.96
C ASP A 150 1.68 2.54 11.47
N GLY A 151 1.98 3.50 10.55
CA GLY A 151 1.95 4.93 10.75
C GLY A 151 3.35 5.61 10.76
N ALA A 152 4.15 5.49 9.66
CA ALA A 152 5.46 6.17 9.60
C ALA A 152 5.36 7.70 9.75
N ALA A 153 4.23 8.29 9.37
CA ALA A 153 3.98 9.72 9.54
C ALA A 153 4.06 10.18 11.01
N ASP A 154 3.75 9.28 11.94
CA ASP A 154 3.76 9.57 13.38
C ASP A 154 5.16 9.52 14.02
N LEU A 155 6.19 9.18 13.24
CA LEU A 155 7.59 9.19 13.67
C LEU A 155 8.29 10.53 13.44
N ILE A 156 7.60 11.52 12.85
CA ILE A 156 8.10 12.86 12.60
C ILE A 156 7.05 13.90 13.01
N LEU A 157 7.49 15.13 13.24
CA LEU A 157 6.62 16.22 13.67
C LEU A 157 5.81 16.80 12.51
N ASP A 158 6.42 16.96 11.34
CA ASP A 158 5.76 17.49 10.14
C ASP A 158 6.10 16.67 8.89
N VAL A 159 5.08 16.07 8.31
CA VAL A 159 5.20 15.30 7.05
C VAL A 159 5.62 16.14 5.85
N ASN A 160 5.54 17.48 5.95
CA ASN A 160 5.97 18.43 4.95
C ASN A 160 7.40 18.96 5.20
N ASP A 161 8.04 18.60 6.32
CA ASP A 161 9.45 18.88 6.52
C ASP A 161 10.30 17.93 5.67
N SER A 162 10.99 18.49 4.68
CA SER A 162 11.82 17.73 3.75
C SER A 162 13.02 17.07 4.44
N SER A 163 13.61 17.73 5.43
CA SER A 163 14.78 17.23 6.16
C SER A 163 14.41 16.07 7.07
N GLU A 164 13.35 16.21 7.88
CA GLU A 164 12.86 15.13 8.73
C GLU A 164 12.43 13.90 7.89
N SER A 165 11.70 14.15 6.80
CA SER A 165 11.26 13.12 5.87
C SER A 165 12.44 12.36 5.25
N ALA A 166 13.50 13.06 4.83
CA ALA A 166 14.69 12.46 4.27
C ALA A 166 15.47 11.65 5.33
N LYS A 167 15.59 12.15 6.56
CA LYS A 167 16.24 11.46 7.68
C LYS A 167 15.51 10.16 8.04
N LEU A 168 14.18 10.18 8.09
CA LEU A 168 13.40 8.97 8.40
C LEU A 168 13.55 7.90 7.30
N ALA A 169 13.51 8.31 6.04
CA ALA A 169 13.73 7.38 4.93
C ALA A 169 15.16 6.80 4.94
N THR A 170 16.18 7.61 5.26
CA THR A 170 17.57 7.17 5.42
C THR A 170 17.69 6.19 6.59
N MET A 171 17.07 6.48 7.73
CA MET A 171 17.03 5.57 8.88
C MET A 171 16.48 4.18 8.50
N PHE A 172 15.41 4.10 7.70
CA PHE A 172 14.88 2.81 7.26
C PHE A 172 15.85 2.08 6.33
N MET A 173 16.49 2.79 5.40
CA MET A 173 17.52 2.21 4.52
C MET A 173 18.73 1.68 5.32
N ASP A 174 19.20 2.44 6.29
CA ASP A 174 20.34 2.05 7.12
C ASP A 174 20.03 0.82 7.96
N ILE A 175 18.85 0.79 8.62
CA ILE A 175 18.40 -0.36 9.42
C ILE A 175 18.26 -1.61 8.56
N THR A 176 17.62 -1.51 7.39
CA THR A 176 17.40 -2.68 6.52
C THR A 176 18.69 -3.23 5.97
N LYS A 177 19.64 -2.36 5.63
CA LYS A 177 20.99 -2.75 5.19
C LYS A 177 21.80 -3.38 6.31
N GLU A 178 21.78 -2.78 7.51
CA GLU A 178 22.60 -3.22 8.65
C GLU A 178 22.12 -4.57 9.22
N LEU A 179 20.80 -4.75 9.32
CA LEU A 179 20.19 -5.91 9.97
C LEU A 179 19.68 -6.97 9.00
N ASP A 180 19.89 -6.79 7.70
CA ASP A 180 19.41 -7.69 6.65
C ASP A 180 17.95 -8.09 6.84
N ASN A 181 17.10 -7.09 7.06
CA ASN A 181 15.65 -7.26 7.25
C ASN A 181 14.86 -6.49 6.17
N HIS A 182 13.53 -6.57 6.24
CA HIS A 182 12.63 -5.74 5.42
C HIS A 182 11.68 -4.92 6.30
N ILE A 183 11.46 -3.66 5.95
CA ILE A 183 10.48 -2.81 6.63
C ILE A 183 9.29 -2.55 5.70
N VAL A 184 8.08 -2.94 6.12
CA VAL A 184 6.82 -2.52 5.51
C VAL A 184 6.25 -1.36 6.31
N THR A 185 5.97 -0.24 5.66
CA THR A 185 5.39 0.91 6.36
C THR A 185 4.12 1.42 5.72
N VAL A 186 3.31 2.11 6.52
CA VAL A 186 2.02 2.65 6.11
C VAL A 186 2.05 4.16 5.99
N LEU A 187 1.50 4.66 4.89
CA LEU A 187 1.24 6.09 4.68
C LEU A 187 -0.20 6.33 4.22
N HIS A 188 -0.75 7.48 4.60
CA HIS A 188 -2.01 7.95 4.07
C HIS A 188 -1.83 8.70 2.76
N THR A 189 -2.81 8.58 1.86
CA THR A 189 -2.85 9.36 0.62
C THR A 189 -3.39 10.77 0.86
N ASN A 190 -3.11 11.68 -0.07
CA ASN A 190 -3.78 12.97 -0.13
C ASN A 190 -5.29 12.78 -0.39
N PRO A 191 -6.14 13.68 0.14
CA PRO A 191 -7.57 13.62 -0.17
C PRO A 191 -7.81 13.68 -1.68
N GLY A 192 -8.55 12.68 -2.19
CA GLY A 192 -8.95 12.62 -3.60
C GLY A 192 -7.89 12.09 -4.59
N GLY A 193 -6.78 11.51 -4.10
CA GLY A 193 -5.76 10.91 -4.96
C GLY A 193 -5.04 9.74 -4.30
N ASP A 194 -4.19 9.07 -5.06
CA ASP A 194 -3.42 7.90 -4.61
C ASP A 194 -1.99 8.25 -4.16
N LYS A 195 -1.58 9.52 -4.34
CA LYS A 195 -0.24 9.96 -3.94
C LYS A 195 -0.15 10.08 -2.41
N PRO A 196 0.88 9.51 -1.78
CA PRO A 196 1.12 9.67 -0.36
C PRO A 196 1.29 11.14 0.03
N ARG A 197 0.92 11.44 1.27
CA ARG A 197 0.87 12.81 1.77
C ARG A 197 2.27 13.38 2.06
N GLY A 198 2.50 14.63 1.63
CA GLY A 198 3.64 15.47 2.01
C GLY A 198 4.97 15.06 1.39
N HIS A 199 6.04 15.71 1.86
CA HIS A 199 7.42 15.38 1.47
C HIS A 199 7.82 13.98 1.93
N LEU A 200 7.28 13.51 3.07
CA LEU A 200 7.48 12.14 3.53
C LEU A 200 7.05 11.12 2.47
N GLY A 201 5.83 11.29 1.93
CA GLY A 201 5.34 10.43 0.86
C GLY A 201 6.27 10.39 -0.35
N THR A 202 6.73 11.55 -0.81
CA THR A 202 7.63 11.65 -1.95
C THR A 202 9.00 10.99 -1.69
N ASN A 203 9.59 11.21 -0.52
CA ASN A 203 10.87 10.61 -0.14
C ASN A 203 10.79 9.09 -0.06
N PHE A 204 9.72 8.57 0.53
CA PHE A 204 9.51 7.13 0.66
C PHE A 204 9.27 6.47 -0.69
N LEU A 205 8.43 7.07 -1.56
CA LEU A 205 8.20 6.56 -2.91
C LEU A 205 9.46 6.46 -3.76
N ASN A 206 10.38 7.41 -3.62
CA ASN A 206 11.60 7.44 -4.42
C ASN A 206 12.64 6.41 -3.97
N LYS A 207 12.56 5.92 -2.72
CA LYS A 207 13.55 5.05 -2.10
C LYS A 207 13.03 3.63 -1.85
N ALA A 208 11.72 3.41 -1.74
CA ALA A 208 11.13 2.11 -1.48
C ALA A 208 11.35 1.11 -2.62
N GLN A 209 11.45 -0.17 -2.26
CA GLN A 209 11.50 -1.29 -3.20
C GLN A 209 10.16 -1.45 -3.93
N ALA A 210 9.05 -1.42 -3.18
CA ALA A 210 7.71 -1.60 -3.72
C ALA A 210 6.70 -0.64 -3.10
N LEU A 211 5.70 -0.27 -3.89
CA LEU A 211 4.55 0.53 -3.48
C LEU A 211 3.27 -0.27 -3.68
N PHE A 212 2.55 -0.50 -2.61
CA PHE A 212 1.24 -1.16 -2.61
C PHE A 212 0.14 -0.12 -2.37
N ILE A 213 -0.79 0.03 -3.30
CA ILE A 213 -1.89 0.99 -3.18
C ILE A 213 -3.18 0.24 -2.88
N VAL A 214 -3.71 0.46 -1.68
CA VAL A 214 -4.93 -0.18 -1.21
C VAL A 214 -6.13 0.75 -1.40
N ARG A 215 -7.07 0.34 -2.27
CA ARG A 215 -8.31 1.07 -2.56
C ARG A 215 -9.51 0.23 -2.13
N ALA A 216 -10.37 0.80 -1.30
CA ALA A 216 -11.63 0.16 -0.92
C ALA A 216 -12.75 0.58 -1.86
N ASP A 217 -13.52 -0.39 -2.35
CA ASP A 217 -14.74 -0.21 -3.12
C ASP A 217 -15.82 -1.17 -2.56
N GLY A 218 -16.76 -0.61 -1.81
CA GLY A 218 -17.72 -1.41 -1.04
C GLY A 218 -17.01 -2.36 -0.07
N ASP A 219 -17.32 -3.65 -0.16
CA ASP A 219 -16.76 -4.69 0.72
C ASP A 219 -15.43 -5.24 0.22
N ILE A 220 -15.03 -4.93 -1.02
CA ILE A 220 -13.77 -5.36 -1.62
C ILE A 220 -12.71 -4.27 -1.49
N SER A 221 -11.48 -4.67 -1.23
CA SER A 221 -10.30 -3.82 -1.33
C SER A 221 -9.39 -4.37 -2.42
N THR A 222 -9.01 -3.52 -3.36
CA THR A 222 -8.01 -3.84 -4.39
C THR A 222 -6.65 -3.35 -3.95
N VAL A 223 -5.62 -4.12 -4.23
CA VAL A 223 -4.22 -3.78 -3.99
C VAL A 223 -3.53 -3.76 -5.33
N SER A 224 -3.12 -2.59 -5.80
CA SER A 224 -2.27 -2.46 -6.98
C SER A 224 -0.83 -2.26 -6.56
N VAL A 225 0.07 -2.94 -7.27
CA VAL A 225 1.50 -2.87 -7.03
C VAL A 225 2.12 -1.93 -8.06
N GLU A 226 2.40 -0.71 -7.61
CA GLU A 226 3.08 0.29 -8.43
C GLU A 226 4.54 0.37 -7.99
N ARG A 227 5.48 0.45 -8.94
CA ARG A 227 6.92 0.56 -8.68
C ARG A 227 7.45 -0.64 -7.87
N CYS A 228 7.82 -1.68 -8.58
CA CYS A 228 8.67 -2.74 -8.06
C CYS A 228 10.04 -2.59 -8.72
N ARG A 229 11.13 -2.71 -7.97
CA ARG A 229 12.51 -2.70 -8.54
C ARG A 229 12.81 -3.99 -9.29
N ASP A 230 12.07 -5.06 -8.95
CA ASP A 230 12.13 -6.36 -9.60
C ASP A 230 10.92 -6.61 -10.51
N ILE A 231 10.68 -7.87 -10.88
CA ILE A 231 9.50 -8.29 -11.67
C ILE A 231 8.24 -7.91 -10.90
N ALA A 232 7.38 -7.13 -11.53
CA ALA A 232 6.14 -6.69 -10.91
C ALA A 232 5.25 -7.89 -10.54
N VAL A 233 4.77 -7.94 -9.32
CA VAL A 233 3.74 -8.87 -8.87
C VAL A 233 2.37 -8.42 -9.38
N ASP A 234 1.41 -9.33 -9.39
CA ASP A 234 0.09 -9.04 -9.92
C ASP A 234 -0.76 -8.26 -8.91
N ASP A 235 -1.62 -7.41 -9.41
CA ASP A 235 -2.66 -6.79 -8.60
C ASP A 235 -3.55 -7.88 -7.99
N PHE A 236 -4.05 -7.66 -6.78
CA PHE A 236 -4.95 -8.60 -6.14
C PHE A 236 -6.07 -7.86 -5.39
N ALA A 237 -7.09 -8.59 -5.02
CA ALA A 237 -8.18 -8.04 -4.23
C ALA A 237 -8.52 -8.94 -3.04
N PHE A 238 -9.07 -8.33 -2.00
CA PHE A 238 -9.53 -9.07 -0.83
C PHE A 238 -10.82 -8.46 -0.25
N ALA A 239 -11.59 -9.31 0.39
CA ALA A 239 -12.70 -8.95 1.26
C ALA A 239 -12.36 -9.31 2.71
N VAL A 240 -13.14 -8.80 3.66
CA VAL A 240 -13.03 -9.20 5.06
C VAL A 240 -14.21 -10.10 5.38
N ASN A 241 -13.93 -11.35 5.76
CA ASN A 241 -14.97 -12.33 6.10
C ASN A 241 -15.61 -12.05 7.47
N ASN A 242 -16.62 -12.83 7.83
CA ASN A 242 -17.36 -12.68 9.10
C ASN A 242 -16.49 -12.89 10.35
N GLU A 243 -15.34 -13.56 10.21
CA GLU A 243 -14.38 -13.75 11.30
C GLU A 243 -13.39 -12.59 11.43
N GLY A 244 -13.49 -11.59 10.53
CA GLY A 244 -12.60 -10.45 10.50
C GLY A 244 -11.23 -10.76 9.90
N LEU A 245 -11.13 -11.79 9.03
CA LEU A 245 -9.92 -12.15 8.30
C LEU A 245 -10.00 -11.66 6.85
N PRO A 246 -8.90 -11.12 6.28
CA PRO A 246 -8.83 -10.84 4.86
C PRO A 246 -8.79 -12.15 4.07
N VAL A 247 -9.61 -12.27 3.03
CA VAL A 247 -9.68 -13.43 2.13
C VAL A 247 -9.61 -12.95 0.69
N LEU A 248 -8.99 -13.73 -0.19
CA LEU A 248 -8.94 -13.39 -1.62
C LEU A 248 -10.35 -13.15 -2.16
N ALA A 249 -10.45 -12.11 -2.98
CA ALA A 249 -11.62 -11.78 -3.76
C ALA A 249 -11.22 -11.54 -5.22
N SER A 250 -12.17 -11.71 -6.12
CA SER A 250 -11.94 -11.31 -7.51
C SER A 250 -11.76 -9.80 -7.60
N ILE A 251 -10.79 -9.36 -8.39
CA ILE A 251 -10.66 -7.95 -8.73
C ILE A 251 -11.95 -7.57 -9.48
N PRO A 252 -12.70 -6.54 -9.02
CA PRO A 252 -13.90 -6.11 -9.70
C PRO A 252 -13.58 -5.78 -11.16
N ASP A 253 -14.23 -6.46 -12.09
CA ASP A 253 -14.01 -6.23 -13.50
C ASP A 253 -14.43 -4.80 -13.85
N LYS A 254 -13.67 -4.14 -14.72
CA LYS A 254 -14.07 -2.85 -15.29
C LYS A 254 -15.41 -2.96 -16.03
N SER A 255 -15.74 -4.15 -16.55
CA SER A 255 -17.01 -4.42 -17.19
C SER A 255 -18.19 -4.35 -16.22
N ASP A 256 -18.07 -4.88 -15.00
CA ASP A 256 -19.15 -4.82 -13.99
C ASP A 256 -19.39 -3.37 -13.53
N LYS A 257 -18.31 -2.58 -13.40
CA LYS A 257 -18.42 -1.14 -13.16
C LYS A 257 -19.05 -0.41 -14.34
N LEU A 258 -18.69 -0.82 -15.55
CA LEU A 258 -19.23 -0.30 -16.80
C LEU A 258 -20.73 -0.59 -16.88
N ASP A 259 -21.15 -1.80 -16.60
CA ASP A 259 -22.56 -2.22 -16.68
C ASP A 259 -23.41 -1.52 -15.60
N ASN A 260 -22.88 -1.32 -14.39
CA ASN A 260 -23.52 -0.51 -13.36
C ASN A 260 -23.64 0.97 -13.76
N LEU A 261 -22.60 1.55 -14.32
CA LEU A 261 -22.61 2.93 -14.81
C LEU A 261 -23.54 3.07 -16.04
N ASN A 262 -23.56 2.07 -16.93
CA ASN A 262 -24.49 1.99 -18.05
C ASN A 262 -25.94 1.98 -17.55
N ALA A 263 -26.27 1.15 -16.57
CA ALA A 263 -27.61 1.08 -15.99
C ALA A 263 -28.04 2.40 -15.32
N ILE A 264 -27.07 3.16 -14.79
CA ILE A 264 -27.34 4.49 -14.21
C ILE A 264 -27.54 5.53 -15.31
N PHE A 265 -26.62 5.60 -16.28
CA PHE A 265 -26.61 6.67 -17.28
C PHE A 265 -27.69 6.52 -18.38
N CYS A 266 -28.11 5.31 -18.70
CA CYS A 266 -29.20 5.10 -19.64
C CYS A 266 -30.56 5.61 -19.14
N LYS A 267 -30.71 5.90 -17.85
CA LYS A 267 -31.93 6.45 -17.25
C LYS A 267 -32.08 7.96 -17.46
N TYR A 268 -31.02 8.66 -17.80
CA TYR A 268 -31.03 10.11 -17.89
C TYR A 268 -31.07 10.62 -19.33
N THR A 269 -31.89 11.63 -19.54
CA THR A 269 -31.94 12.33 -20.83
C THR A 269 -30.63 13.06 -21.10
N GLN A 270 -30.02 12.83 -22.24
CA GLN A 270 -28.74 13.41 -22.63
C GLN A 270 -28.90 14.53 -23.65
N PRO A 271 -28.02 15.53 -23.65
CA PRO A 271 -26.87 15.76 -22.79
C PRO A 271 -27.27 16.29 -21.39
N ILE A 272 -26.48 15.99 -20.36
CA ILE A 272 -26.76 16.37 -18.97
C ILE A 272 -25.57 17.14 -18.36
N ARG A 273 -25.86 18.13 -17.48
CA ARG A 273 -24.81 18.80 -16.73
C ARG A 273 -24.24 17.89 -15.67
N SER A 274 -22.93 17.99 -15.41
CA SER A 274 -22.25 17.19 -14.38
C SER A 274 -22.87 17.37 -12.98
N THR A 275 -23.42 18.56 -12.68
CA THR A 275 -24.12 18.84 -11.43
C THR A 275 -25.43 18.09 -11.31
N ASP A 276 -26.21 18.08 -12.37
CA ASP A 276 -27.55 17.47 -12.41
C ASP A 276 -27.45 15.94 -12.39
N LEU A 277 -26.47 15.41 -13.12
CA LEU A 277 -26.13 13.99 -13.10
C LEU A 277 -25.68 13.53 -11.70
N ARG A 278 -24.81 14.30 -11.05
CA ARG A 278 -24.39 14.02 -9.67
C ARG A 278 -25.58 13.95 -8.72
N ASP A 279 -26.47 14.95 -8.77
CA ASP A 279 -27.60 15.04 -7.85
C ASP A 279 -28.61 13.91 -8.11
N ALA A 280 -28.78 13.52 -9.36
CA ALA A 280 -29.59 12.37 -9.73
C ALA A 280 -29.00 11.04 -9.21
N ILE A 281 -27.69 10.80 -9.39
CA ILE A 281 -27.01 9.61 -8.83
C ILE A 281 -27.14 9.57 -7.31
N MET A 282 -27.01 10.72 -6.61
CA MET A 282 -27.17 10.79 -5.16
C MET A 282 -28.57 10.34 -4.71
N VAL A 283 -29.59 10.71 -5.44
CA VAL A 283 -30.99 10.34 -5.14
C VAL A 283 -31.24 8.86 -5.44
N ASP A 284 -30.85 8.38 -6.64
CA ASP A 284 -31.12 7.03 -7.09
C ASP A 284 -30.41 5.95 -6.29
N GLU A 285 -29.16 6.23 -5.85
CA GLU A 285 -28.35 5.25 -5.15
C GLU A 285 -28.22 5.50 -3.63
N GLY A 286 -28.77 6.60 -3.12
CA GLY A 286 -28.66 6.97 -1.70
C GLY A 286 -27.22 7.26 -1.24
N ILE A 287 -26.33 7.67 -2.17
CA ILE A 287 -24.92 7.90 -1.89
C ILE A 287 -24.58 9.37 -1.65
N LYS A 288 -23.45 9.63 -0.97
CA LYS A 288 -22.98 10.98 -0.69
C LYS A 288 -22.38 11.64 -1.95
N LYS A 289 -22.42 12.98 -1.98
CA LYS A 289 -21.87 13.84 -3.06
C LYS A 289 -20.46 13.44 -3.51
N SER A 290 -19.57 13.12 -2.57
CA SER A 290 -18.20 12.70 -2.88
C SER A 290 -18.13 11.39 -3.67
N MET A 291 -19.01 10.45 -3.38
CA MET A 291 -19.08 9.17 -4.09
C MET A 291 -19.69 9.35 -5.48
N ALA A 292 -20.73 10.16 -5.63
CA ALA A 292 -21.32 10.48 -6.94
C ALA A 292 -20.30 11.18 -7.84
N ASN A 293 -19.58 12.17 -7.34
CA ASN A 293 -18.50 12.83 -8.09
C ASN A 293 -17.38 11.85 -8.48
N ARG A 294 -17.03 10.92 -7.62
CA ARG A 294 -16.05 9.87 -7.91
C ARG A 294 -16.52 8.99 -9.09
N ARG A 295 -17.77 8.54 -9.08
CA ARG A 295 -18.35 7.73 -10.19
C ARG A 295 -18.36 8.46 -11.53
N ILE A 296 -18.73 9.76 -11.54
CA ILE A 296 -18.67 10.58 -12.74
C ILE A 296 -17.25 10.69 -13.27
N ARG A 297 -16.27 10.89 -12.39
CA ARG A 297 -14.86 10.96 -12.77
C ARG A 297 -14.36 9.62 -13.33
N GLU A 298 -14.63 8.52 -12.64
CA GLU A 298 -14.28 7.17 -13.11
C GLU A 298 -14.91 6.86 -14.46
N ALA A 299 -16.18 7.24 -14.67
CA ALA A 299 -16.86 7.08 -15.96
C ALA A 299 -16.23 7.90 -17.09
N LYS A 300 -15.74 9.11 -16.80
CA LYS A 300 -14.96 9.92 -17.74
C LYS A 300 -13.61 9.28 -18.06
N GLU A 301 -12.88 8.82 -17.04
CA GLU A 301 -11.57 8.19 -17.19
C GLU A 301 -11.60 6.90 -18.03
N ILE A 302 -12.67 6.12 -17.93
CA ILE A 302 -12.86 4.90 -18.73
C ILE A 302 -13.61 5.15 -20.07
N GLY A 303 -13.95 6.41 -20.36
CA GLY A 303 -14.57 6.80 -21.63
C GLY A 303 -16.06 6.49 -21.78
N VAL A 304 -16.74 6.15 -20.69
CA VAL A 304 -18.22 5.94 -20.66
C VAL A 304 -18.96 7.25 -20.76
N LEU A 305 -18.43 8.30 -20.13
CA LEU A 305 -18.93 9.66 -20.24
C LEU A 305 -17.94 10.52 -21.02
N ILE A 306 -18.44 11.22 -22.01
CA ILE A 306 -17.69 12.20 -22.80
C ILE A 306 -18.24 13.58 -22.48
N GLU A 307 -17.36 14.55 -22.27
CA GLU A 307 -17.72 15.95 -22.07
C GLU A 307 -17.50 16.72 -23.37
N ASN A 308 -18.52 17.47 -23.80
CA ASN A 308 -18.39 18.34 -24.96
C ASN A 308 -17.77 19.70 -24.61
N ASN A 309 -17.51 20.52 -25.60
CA ASN A 309 -16.92 21.85 -25.50
C ASN A 309 -17.73 22.85 -24.63
N VAL A 310 -18.98 22.51 -24.28
CA VAL A 310 -19.90 23.33 -23.46
C VAL A 310 -20.03 22.78 -22.04
N GLY A 311 -19.28 21.71 -21.68
CA GLY A 311 -19.31 21.11 -20.34
C GLY A 311 -20.50 20.18 -20.07
N LEU A 312 -21.19 19.72 -21.12
CA LEU A 312 -22.28 18.75 -21.02
C LEU A 312 -21.75 17.33 -21.22
N LEU A 313 -22.26 16.39 -20.44
CA LEU A 313 -21.88 14.98 -20.46
C LEU A 313 -22.82 14.18 -21.37
N TYR A 314 -22.21 13.33 -22.18
CA TYR A 314 -22.86 12.34 -23.01
C TYR A 314 -22.44 10.94 -22.59
N TYR A 315 -23.39 10.04 -22.54
CA TYR A 315 -23.12 8.62 -22.35
C TYR A 315 -22.76 7.98 -23.70
N LYS A 316 -21.56 7.39 -23.79
CA LYS A 316 -21.15 6.57 -24.92
C LYS A 316 -21.50 5.12 -24.59
N GLY A 317 -22.72 4.68 -24.96
CA GLY A 317 -23.15 3.30 -24.80
C GLY A 317 -22.14 2.31 -25.37
N LYS A 318 -22.19 1.03 -24.99
CA LYS A 318 -21.47 -0.03 -25.70
C LYS A 318 -21.66 0.19 -27.18
N GLU A 319 -20.61 0.43 -27.95
CA GLU A 319 -20.65 0.43 -29.40
C GLU A 319 -21.21 -0.94 -29.84
N VAL A 320 -22.48 -0.98 -30.13
CA VAL A 320 -23.02 -1.99 -31.01
C VAL A 320 -22.40 -1.64 -32.36
N ASN A 321 -21.50 -2.49 -32.84
CA ASN A 321 -20.97 -2.41 -34.20
C ASN A 321 -22.14 -2.31 -35.19
N ASN A 322 -22.51 -1.12 -35.50
CA ASN A 322 -23.31 -0.81 -36.68
C ASN A 322 -22.63 0.38 -37.36
N GLU A 323 -21.97 0.07 -38.47
CA GLU A 323 -21.63 1.03 -39.51
C GLU A 323 -22.90 1.75 -39.92
N SER A 324 -23.06 2.97 -39.48
CA SER A 324 -23.87 4.05 -40.07
C SER A 324 -24.37 4.95 -38.94
N ASP A 325 -23.57 5.97 -38.62
CA ASP A 325 -24.14 7.28 -38.31
C ASP A 325 -23.03 8.34 -38.38
N GLN A 326 -23.04 9.04 -39.47
CA GLN A 326 -22.31 10.29 -39.65
C GLN A 326 -22.85 11.31 -38.65
N LEU A 327 -21.94 11.89 -37.88
CA LEU A 327 -22.20 13.01 -36.98
C LEU A 327 -22.75 14.18 -37.78
N PRO A 328 -23.86 14.80 -37.40
CA PRO A 328 -24.21 16.10 -37.91
C PRO A 328 -23.30 17.16 -37.32
N PHE A 329 -22.81 18.03 -38.17
CA PHE A 329 -21.91 19.15 -37.94
C PHE A 329 -22.38 20.15 -36.88
#